data_c289251611bf467f38d15664afd09696
#
_entry.id   c289251611bf467f38d15664afd09696
#
_cell.length_a   1.000
_cell.length_b   1.000
_cell.length_c   1.000
_cell.angle_alpha   90.00
_cell.angle_beta   90.00
_cell.angle_gamma   90.00
#
_symmetry.space_group_name_H-M   'P 1'
#
loop_
_entity.id
_entity.type
_entity.pdbx_description
1 polymer ?
#
loop_
_entity_poly.entity_id
_entity_poly.type
_entity_poly.pdbx_seq_one_letter_code
_entity_poly.pdbx_strand_id
1 'polypeptide(L)'
;SAVQAALDAGTPVYCVGYNIDMLAVAPTAALTSAQNNWSAYYTYAFNCALTGEDIATDWSEGYATGANMISALGESCAPGTQEKVDEVIAGIKDGTVNVFDTSTFTVGGVALDPGTFFIDTDGDWVPDSGTAIENGIFYESKIRSAPYFGIIIDGITTLN
;
A
#
# COMPACT_ATOMS: atom_id res chain seq x y z
N SER A 1 12.98 14.59 -12.81
CA SER A 1 12.63 14.55 -11.38
C SER A 1 13.87 14.94 -10.54
N ALA A 2 13.67 15.37 -9.29
CA ALA A 2 14.80 15.71 -8.40
C ALA A 2 15.70 14.49 -8.15
N VAL A 3 15.12 13.29 -8.02
CA VAL A 3 15.87 12.04 -7.82
C VAL A 3 16.73 11.72 -9.03
N GLN A 4 16.19 11.86 -10.26
CA GLN A 4 16.98 11.66 -11.48
C GLN A 4 18.15 12.64 -11.56
N ALA A 5 17.90 13.92 -11.29
CA ALA A 5 18.96 14.93 -11.32
C ALA A 5 20.06 14.67 -10.28
N ALA A 6 19.70 14.15 -9.09
CA ALA A 6 20.68 13.79 -8.07
C ALA A 6 21.51 12.56 -8.50
N LEU A 7 20.88 11.56 -9.11
CA LEU A 7 21.59 10.40 -9.67
C LEU A 7 22.54 10.81 -10.79
N ASP A 8 22.10 11.65 -11.73
CA ASP A 8 22.89 12.19 -12.83
C ASP A 8 24.10 13.01 -12.33
N ALA A 9 23.95 13.66 -11.16
CA ALA A 9 25.03 14.38 -10.48
C ALA A 9 25.98 13.46 -9.69
N GLY A 10 25.79 12.13 -9.74
CA GLY A 10 26.65 11.14 -9.09
C GLY A 10 26.26 10.77 -7.66
N THR A 11 25.09 11.20 -7.18
CA THR A 11 24.55 10.75 -5.89
C THR A 11 23.75 9.46 -6.11
N PRO A 12 24.14 8.31 -5.52
CA PRO A 12 23.43 7.04 -5.71
C PRO A 12 22.10 7.06 -4.96
N VAL A 13 21.03 7.52 -5.61
CA VAL A 13 19.69 7.64 -5.06
C VAL A 13 18.67 7.13 -6.08
N TYR A 14 17.70 6.36 -5.57
CA TYR A 14 16.65 5.72 -6.36
C TYR A 14 15.29 6.01 -5.74
N CYS A 15 14.21 5.80 -6.50
CA CYS A 15 12.87 5.97 -6.01
C CYS A 15 11.93 4.85 -6.48
N VAL A 16 10.90 4.62 -5.68
CA VAL A 16 9.68 3.92 -6.08
C VAL A 16 8.60 4.96 -6.19
N GLY A 17 7.96 5.04 -7.35
CA GLY A 17 6.91 6.01 -7.62
C GLY A 17 5.59 5.64 -6.96
N TYR A 18 4.70 6.61 -6.89
CA TYR A 18 3.35 6.42 -6.41
C TYR A 18 2.33 6.93 -7.42
N ASN A 19 1.32 6.14 -7.70
CA ASN A 19 0.13 6.43 -8.51
C ASN A 19 0.38 6.54 -10.04
N ILE A 20 1.50 7.09 -10.49
CA ILE A 20 1.86 7.16 -11.90
C ILE A 20 3.19 6.45 -12.16
N ASP A 21 3.39 5.99 -13.40
CA ASP A 21 4.66 5.41 -13.80
C ASP A 21 5.75 6.49 -13.87
N MET A 22 6.72 6.39 -12.97
CA MET A 22 7.83 7.33 -12.86
C MET A 22 8.98 7.02 -13.84
N LEU A 23 8.98 5.89 -14.53
CA LEU A 23 10.02 5.54 -15.50
C LEU A 23 10.12 6.58 -16.64
N ALA A 24 8.99 7.18 -17.04
CA ALA A 24 8.98 8.20 -18.07
C ALA A 24 9.72 9.52 -17.68
N VAL A 25 9.81 9.82 -16.37
CA VAL A 25 10.39 11.07 -15.85
C VAL A 25 11.65 10.86 -15.02
N ALA A 26 11.97 9.61 -14.71
CA ALA A 26 13.18 9.22 -13.99
C ALA A 26 13.68 7.85 -14.49
N PRO A 27 14.11 7.75 -15.77
CA PRO A 27 14.33 6.47 -16.45
C PRO A 27 15.40 5.59 -15.80
N THR A 28 16.41 6.18 -15.16
CA THR A 28 17.46 5.42 -14.48
C THR A 28 17.36 5.47 -12.96
N ALA A 29 16.57 6.38 -12.40
CA ALA A 29 16.43 6.53 -10.95
C ALA A 29 15.16 5.86 -10.40
N ALA A 30 14.11 5.68 -11.21
CA ALA A 30 12.92 4.95 -10.79
C ALA A 30 13.14 3.43 -10.89
N LEU A 31 12.87 2.72 -9.81
CA LEU A 31 12.93 1.26 -9.77
C LEU A 31 11.61 0.62 -10.23
N THR A 32 10.50 1.17 -9.82
CA THR A 32 9.13 0.85 -10.22
C THR A 32 8.19 1.91 -9.66
N SER A 33 6.88 1.73 -9.86
CA SER A 33 5.87 2.62 -9.28
C SER A 33 4.65 1.81 -8.84
N ALA A 34 4.19 2.01 -7.60
CA ALA A 34 2.92 1.47 -7.14
C ALA A 34 1.76 2.24 -7.79
N GLN A 35 0.79 1.53 -8.35
CA GLN A 35 -0.28 2.12 -9.15
C GLN A 35 -1.63 1.52 -8.80
N ASN A 36 -2.68 2.34 -8.94
CA ASN A 36 -4.05 1.87 -8.98
C ASN A 36 -4.44 1.56 -10.43
N ASN A 37 -5.01 0.38 -10.65
CA ASN A 37 -5.60 0.03 -11.92
C ASN A 37 -7.09 0.38 -11.93
N TRP A 38 -7.40 1.59 -12.32
CA TRP A 38 -8.77 2.10 -12.37
C TRP A 38 -9.70 1.31 -13.30
N SER A 39 -9.15 0.53 -14.25
CA SER A 39 -9.96 -0.33 -15.13
C SER A 39 -10.77 -1.36 -14.34
N ALA A 40 -10.25 -1.85 -13.22
CA ALA A 40 -10.95 -2.80 -12.36
C ALA A 40 -12.24 -2.17 -11.79
N TYR A 41 -12.12 -0.97 -11.23
CA TYR A 41 -13.28 -0.24 -10.69
C TYR A 41 -14.27 0.18 -11.79
N TYR A 42 -13.79 0.74 -12.89
CA TYR A 42 -14.70 1.18 -13.95
C TYR A 42 -15.44 0.01 -14.59
N THR A 43 -14.80 -1.14 -14.76
CA THR A 43 -15.47 -2.35 -15.23
C THR A 43 -16.59 -2.77 -14.28
N TYR A 44 -16.33 -2.77 -12.98
CA TYR A 44 -17.33 -3.04 -11.95
C TYR A 44 -18.51 -2.04 -12.03
N ALA A 45 -18.21 -0.73 -11.99
CA ALA A 45 -19.23 0.31 -11.98
C ALA A 45 -20.09 0.32 -13.27
N PHE A 46 -19.49 0.10 -14.44
CA PHE A 46 -20.23 -0.02 -15.69
C PHE A 46 -21.11 -1.29 -15.73
N ASN A 47 -20.65 -2.41 -15.20
CA ASN A 47 -21.47 -3.62 -15.10
C ASN A 47 -22.68 -3.38 -14.21
N CYS A 48 -22.52 -2.76 -13.03
CA CYS A 48 -23.65 -2.38 -12.18
C CYS A 48 -24.66 -1.51 -12.94
N ALA A 49 -24.19 -0.48 -13.64
CA ALA A 49 -25.05 0.40 -14.43
C ALA A 49 -25.80 -0.34 -15.55
N LEU A 50 -25.16 -1.32 -16.19
CA LEU A 50 -25.78 -2.12 -17.27
C LEU A 50 -26.80 -3.14 -16.74
N THR A 51 -26.58 -3.69 -15.56
CA THR A 51 -27.46 -4.69 -14.95
C THR A 51 -28.55 -4.09 -14.05
N GLY A 52 -28.46 -2.78 -13.77
CA GLY A 52 -29.37 -2.08 -12.85
C GLY A 52 -29.07 -2.36 -11.38
N GLU A 53 -27.88 -2.81 -11.06
CA GLU A 53 -27.39 -2.98 -9.70
C GLU A 53 -26.83 -1.67 -9.14
N ASP A 54 -26.93 -1.49 -7.83
CA ASP A 54 -26.35 -0.33 -7.15
C ASP A 54 -24.83 -0.45 -7.11
N ILE A 55 -24.14 0.66 -7.39
CA ILE A 55 -22.69 0.74 -7.19
C ILE A 55 -22.44 0.86 -5.66
N ALA A 56 -21.57 0.02 -5.12
CA ALA A 56 -21.21 0.07 -3.72
C ALA A 56 -20.69 1.45 -3.33
N THR A 57 -21.12 1.95 -2.18
CA THR A 57 -20.64 3.25 -1.64
C THR A 57 -19.21 3.17 -1.13
N ASP A 58 -18.76 1.96 -0.76
CA ASP A 58 -17.38 1.64 -0.41
C ASP A 58 -16.92 0.46 -1.25
N TRP A 59 -15.84 0.64 -2.03
CA TRP A 59 -15.24 -0.38 -2.88
C TRP A 59 -13.75 -0.43 -2.61
N SER A 60 -13.28 -1.54 -2.06
CA SER A 60 -11.88 -1.79 -1.72
C SER A 60 -11.45 -3.11 -2.33
N GLU A 61 -10.42 -3.07 -3.16
CA GLU A 61 -9.88 -4.22 -3.87
C GLU A 61 -8.35 -4.10 -3.96
N GLY A 62 -7.69 -5.23 -4.26
CA GLY A 62 -6.24 -5.31 -4.26
C GLY A 62 -5.64 -6.08 -5.43
N TYR A 63 -4.51 -6.73 -5.19
CA TYR A 63 -3.80 -7.52 -6.20
C TYR A 63 -4.61 -8.69 -6.73
N ALA A 64 -5.48 -9.30 -5.91
CA ALA A 64 -6.28 -10.46 -6.32
C ALA A 64 -7.20 -10.15 -7.50
N THR A 65 -7.79 -8.96 -7.51
CA THR A 65 -8.68 -8.48 -8.57
C THR A 65 -7.96 -7.65 -9.63
N GLY A 66 -6.67 -7.39 -9.44
CA GLY A 66 -5.89 -6.54 -10.31
C GLY A 66 -6.16 -5.03 -10.14
N ALA A 67 -6.80 -4.63 -9.03
CA ALA A 67 -7.03 -3.21 -8.72
C ALA A 67 -5.74 -2.49 -8.33
N ASN A 68 -4.78 -3.21 -7.74
CA ASN A 68 -3.44 -2.71 -7.48
C ASN A 68 -2.42 -3.38 -8.40
N MET A 69 -1.43 -2.64 -8.81
CA MET A 69 -0.34 -3.10 -9.67
C MET A 69 0.94 -2.30 -9.42
N ILE A 70 2.04 -2.78 -9.96
CA ILE A 70 3.27 -1.99 -10.11
C ILE A 70 3.58 -1.81 -11.59
N SER A 71 4.29 -0.74 -11.93
CA SER A 71 4.83 -0.55 -13.28
C SER A 71 5.92 -1.59 -13.59
N ALA A 72 6.39 -1.64 -14.82
CA ALA A 72 7.59 -2.39 -15.17
C ALA A 72 8.76 -2.00 -14.24
N LEU A 73 9.70 -2.91 -14.05
CA LEU A 73 10.92 -2.63 -13.31
C LEU A 73 11.86 -1.74 -14.15
N GLY A 74 12.48 -0.77 -13.48
CA GLY A 74 13.49 0.09 -14.06
C GLY A 74 14.82 -0.64 -14.28
N GLU A 75 15.65 -0.09 -15.15
CA GLU A 75 16.94 -0.68 -15.53
C GLU A 75 17.96 -0.79 -14.39
N SER A 76 17.78 0.02 -13.34
CA SER A 76 18.65 0.02 -12.15
C SER A 76 18.26 -1.02 -11.09
N CYS A 77 17.23 -1.81 -11.34
CA CYS A 77 16.89 -2.93 -10.47
C CYS A 77 17.99 -3.99 -10.49
N ALA A 78 18.28 -4.58 -9.33
CA ALA A 78 19.26 -5.65 -9.22
C ALA A 78 18.76 -6.91 -9.97
N PRO A 79 19.68 -7.76 -10.47
CA PRO A 79 19.31 -9.06 -11.00
C PRO A 79 18.51 -9.88 -9.97
N GLY A 80 17.47 -10.59 -10.42
CA GLY A 80 16.60 -11.38 -9.56
C GLY A 80 15.45 -10.58 -8.90
N THR A 81 15.38 -9.27 -9.14
CA THR A 81 14.30 -8.44 -8.58
C THR A 81 12.92 -8.85 -9.12
N GLN A 82 12.82 -9.18 -10.43
CA GLN A 82 11.53 -9.55 -11.02
C GLN A 82 10.99 -10.82 -10.38
N GLU A 83 11.82 -11.85 -10.25
CA GLU A 83 11.44 -13.13 -9.66
C GLU A 83 10.98 -12.95 -8.20
N LYS A 84 11.66 -12.07 -7.45
CA LYS A 84 11.27 -11.81 -6.05
C LYS A 84 9.97 -11.02 -5.96
N VAL A 85 9.75 -10.07 -6.84
CA VAL A 85 8.49 -9.32 -6.94
C VAL A 85 7.34 -10.25 -7.29
N ASP A 86 7.51 -11.13 -8.26
CA ASP A 86 6.48 -12.09 -8.68
C ASP A 86 6.12 -13.07 -7.55
N GLU A 87 7.12 -13.56 -6.81
CA GLU A 87 6.92 -14.39 -5.60
C GLU A 87 6.07 -13.65 -4.55
N VAL A 88 6.42 -12.40 -4.23
CA VAL A 88 5.70 -11.61 -3.22
C VAL A 88 4.28 -11.29 -3.68
N ILE A 89 4.08 -10.93 -4.95
CA ILE A 89 2.74 -10.68 -5.51
C ILE A 89 1.88 -11.95 -5.45
N ALA A 90 2.45 -13.11 -5.77
CA ALA A 90 1.75 -14.38 -5.63
C ALA A 90 1.34 -14.64 -4.18
N GLY A 91 2.25 -14.42 -3.22
CA GLY A 91 1.96 -14.58 -1.80
C GLY A 91 0.91 -13.61 -1.25
N ILE A 92 0.86 -12.36 -1.77
CA ILE A 92 -0.21 -11.42 -1.43
C ILE A 92 -1.56 -11.92 -1.97
N LYS A 93 -1.58 -12.44 -3.21
CA LYS A 93 -2.81 -12.94 -3.85
C LYS A 93 -3.38 -14.18 -3.18
N ASP A 94 -2.53 -15.07 -2.70
CA ASP A 94 -2.94 -16.31 -2.03
C ASP A 94 -3.05 -16.18 -0.50
N GLY A 95 -2.72 -15.00 0.05
CA GLY A 95 -2.86 -14.69 1.48
C GLY A 95 -1.73 -15.24 2.35
N THR A 96 -0.65 -15.77 1.77
CA THR A 96 0.54 -16.22 2.54
C THR A 96 1.46 -15.07 2.93
N VAL A 97 1.36 -13.93 2.24
CA VAL A 97 2.06 -12.69 2.58
C VAL A 97 1.03 -11.63 2.99
N ASN A 98 1.09 -11.22 4.24
CA ASN A 98 0.29 -10.13 4.78
C ASN A 98 1.20 -8.90 4.98
N VAL A 99 0.92 -7.82 4.25
CA VAL A 99 1.77 -6.61 4.23
C VAL A 99 1.85 -5.97 5.62
N PHE A 100 0.74 -5.98 6.36
CA PHE A 100 0.63 -5.37 7.69
C PHE A 100 0.45 -6.42 8.78
N ASP A 101 1.34 -7.43 8.80
CA ASP A 101 1.42 -8.38 9.92
C ASP A 101 1.94 -7.66 11.16
N THR A 102 1.08 -7.48 12.15
CA THR A 102 1.40 -6.76 13.40
C THR A 102 2.13 -7.61 14.42
N SER A 103 2.34 -8.90 14.17
CA SER A 103 3.00 -9.83 15.11
C SER A 103 4.43 -9.42 15.47
N THR A 104 5.08 -8.65 14.59
CA THR A 104 6.43 -8.12 14.78
C THR A 104 6.45 -6.67 15.29
N PHE A 105 5.28 -6.04 15.46
CA PHE A 105 5.20 -4.64 15.88
C PHE A 105 5.39 -4.53 17.40
N THR A 106 6.25 -3.62 17.80
CA THR A 106 6.49 -3.30 19.21
C THR A 106 6.36 -1.80 19.47
N VAL A 107 6.07 -1.45 20.71
CA VAL A 107 6.07 -0.07 21.22
C VAL A 107 6.88 -0.07 22.50
N GLY A 108 8.04 0.59 22.50
CA GLY A 108 8.97 0.58 23.63
C GLY A 108 9.48 -0.82 23.95
N GLY A 109 9.69 -1.68 22.95
CA GLY A 109 10.14 -3.06 23.09
C GLY A 109 9.08 -4.06 23.56
N VAL A 110 7.81 -3.61 23.72
CA VAL A 110 6.68 -4.48 24.10
C VAL A 110 5.82 -4.76 22.88
N ALA A 111 5.38 -6.01 22.71
CA ALA A 111 4.48 -6.38 21.61
C ALA A 111 3.23 -5.51 21.60
N LEU A 112 2.80 -5.12 20.40
CA LEU A 112 1.63 -4.28 20.21
C LEU A 112 0.38 -4.99 20.76
N ASP A 113 -0.34 -4.31 21.65
CA ASP A 113 -1.67 -4.74 22.10
C ASP A 113 -2.74 -4.18 21.15
N PRO A 114 -3.43 -5.05 20.37
CA PRO A 114 -4.49 -4.61 19.49
C PRO A 114 -5.61 -3.81 20.18
N GLY A 115 -5.84 -4.03 21.47
CA GLY A 115 -6.84 -3.32 22.25
C GLY A 115 -6.50 -1.85 22.52
N THR A 116 -5.25 -1.44 22.33
CA THR A 116 -4.83 -0.02 22.45
C THR A 116 -4.90 0.73 21.13
N PHE A 117 -5.37 0.07 20.08
CA PHE A 117 -5.44 0.65 18.75
C PHE A 117 -6.56 1.68 18.65
N PHE A 118 -6.18 2.88 18.31
CA PHE A 118 -7.11 3.96 18.06
C PHE A 118 -7.62 3.87 16.61
N ILE A 119 -8.93 3.82 16.45
CA ILE A 119 -9.61 3.89 15.16
C ILE A 119 -10.41 5.18 15.12
N ASP A 120 -10.27 5.91 14.05
CA ASP A 120 -11.06 7.09 13.72
C ASP A 120 -11.80 6.81 12.41
N THR A 121 -13.10 6.58 12.47
CA THR A 121 -13.93 6.23 11.32
C THR A 121 -14.56 7.41 10.63
N ASP A 122 -14.68 8.55 11.30
CA ASP A 122 -15.33 9.74 10.77
C ASP A 122 -14.40 10.95 10.58
N GLY A 123 -13.17 10.87 11.08
CA GLY A 123 -12.15 11.89 10.86
C GLY A 123 -12.17 13.01 11.89
N ASP A 124 -12.83 12.82 13.04
CA ASP A 124 -12.92 13.83 14.10
C ASP A 124 -11.77 13.76 15.13
N TRP A 125 -10.85 12.80 14.97
CA TRP A 125 -9.69 12.56 15.84
C TRP A 125 -10.05 12.09 17.25
N VAL A 126 -11.27 11.61 17.43
CA VAL A 126 -11.73 10.97 18.67
C VAL A 126 -11.76 9.44 18.47
N PRO A 127 -11.35 8.64 19.46
CA PRO A 127 -11.41 7.20 19.33
C PRO A 127 -12.84 6.68 19.13
N ASP A 128 -13.03 5.95 18.04
CA ASP A 128 -14.24 5.18 17.78
C ASP A 128 -14.16 3.76 18.32
N SER A 129 -15.30 3.07 18.37
CA SER A 129 -15.37 1.67 18.69
C SER A 129 -15.07 0.82 17.47
N GLY A 130 -14.33 -0.27 17.65
CA GLY A 130 -14.00 -1.23 16.61
C GLY A 130 -12.55 -1.66 16.63
N THR A 131 -12.18 -2.53 15.68
CA THR A 131 -10.80 -2.92 15.50
C THR A 131 -10.46 -3.02 14.03
N ALA A 132 -9.32 -2.47 13.63
CA ALA A 132 -8.72 -2.67 12.33
C ALA A 132 -7.68 -3.80 12.33
N ILE A 133 -7.43 -4.42 13.49
CA ILE A 133 -6.53 -5.57 13.61
C ILE A 133 -7.37 -6.83 13.88
N GLU A 134 -7.27 -7.80 12.99
CA GLU A 134 -7.88 -9.12 13.14
C GLU A 134 -6.83 -10.19 12.87
N ASN A 135 -6.75 -11.19 13.76
CA ASN A 135 -5.78 -12.27 13.65
C ASN A 135 -4.32 -11.80 13.50
N GLY A 136 -3.97 -10.67 14.10
CA GLY A 136 -2.63 -10.10 14.00
C GLY A 136 -2.34 -9.32 12.70
N ILE A 137 -3.34 -9.09 11.86
CA ILE A 137 -3.18 -8.34 10.61
C ILE A 137 -3.94 -7.02 10.74
N PHE A 138 -3.28 -5.91 10.39
CA PHE A 138 -3.92 -4.61 10.27
C PHE A 138 -4.56 -4.46 8.90
N TYR A 139 -5.89 -4.27 8.88
CA TYR A 139 -6.69 -4.06 7.68
C TYR A 139 -6.94 -2.57 7.47
N GLU A 140 -6.04 -1.90 6.77
CA GLU A 140 -6.01 -0.45 6.60
C GLU A 140 -7.25 0.11 5.87
N SER A 141 -7.92 -0.72 5.06
CA SER A 141 -9.09 -0.30 4.27
C SER A 141 -10.41 -0.82 4.82
N LYS A 142 -10.43 -1.55 5.96
CA LYS A 142 -11.63 -2.24 6.43
C LYS A 142 -12.71 -1.28 6.93
N ILE A 143 -12.33 -0.20 7.57
CA ILE A 143 -13.25 0.75 8.23
C ILE A 143 -13.40 2.01 7.39
N ARG A 144 -12.32 2.51 6.84
CA ARG A 144 -12.25 3.60 5.88
C ARG A 144 -10.94 3.50 5.09
N SER A 145 -10.83 4.21 3.97
CA SER A 145 -9.68 4.15 3.05
C SER A 145 -8.38 4.71 3.62
N ALA A 146 -8.17 4.95 4.77
CA ALA A 146 -6.97 5.27 5.54
C ALA A 146 -7.37 5.46 7.00
N PRO A 147 -7.62 4.38 7.74
CA PRO A 147 -7.95 4.49 9.15
C PRO A 147 -6.75 5.11 9.88
N TYR A 148 -7.06 5.96 10.83
CA TYR A 148 -6.04 6.62 11.60
C TYR A 148 -5.22 5.60 12.40
N PHE A 149 -3.91 5.65 12.21
CA PHE A 149 -2.95 4.84 12.94
C PHE A 149 -2.29 5.72 14.01
N GLY A 150 -2.85 5.76 15.20
CA GLY A 150 -2.43 6.67 16.28
C GLY A 150 -1.20 6.20 17.05
N ILE A 151 -0.55 5.10 16.66
CA ILE A 151 0.56 4.52 17.40
C ILE A 151 1.84 4.65 16.58
N ILE A 152 2.90 5.13 17.19
CA ILE A 152 4.25 5.12 16.62
C ILE A 152 4.94 3.83 17.11
N ILE A 153 5.10 2.88 16.19
CA ILE A 153 5.80 1.62 16.49
C ILE A 153 7.31 1.84 16.51
N ASP A 154 8.03 0.93 17.18
CA ASP A 154 9.48 0.97 17.22
C ASP A 154 10.08 0.91 15.81
N GLY A 155 11.14 1.67 15.57
CA GLY A 155 11.78 1.80 14.26
C GLY A 155 11.24 2.97 13.41
N ILE A 156 10.14 3.62 13.83
CA ILE A 156 9.65 4.84 13.19
C ILE A 156 10.20 6.05 13.95
N THR A 157 10.80 6.99 13.21
CA THR A 157 11.23 8.28 13.75
C THR A 157 10.40 9.39 13.08
N THR A 158 9.70 10.17 13.88
CA THR A 158 9.00 11.37 13.40
C THR A 158 10.01 12.47 13.08
N LEU A 159 9.89 13.05 11.89
CA LEU A 159 10.67 14.23 11.51
C LEU A 159 9.85 15.47 11.88
N ASN A 160 10.40 16.31 12.75
CA ASN A 160 9.80 17.59 13.18
C ASN A 160 10.33 18.74 12.33
#